data_6bbf064ace2c8bf6a4a5aad187cb9544
#
_entry.id   6bbf064ace2c8bf6a4a5aad187cb9544
#
_cell.length_a   1.000
_cell.length_b   1.000
_cell.length_c   1.000
_cell.angle_alpha   90.00
_cell.angle_beta   90.00
_cell.angle_gamma   90.00
#
_symmetry.space_group_name_H-M   'P 1'
#
loop_
_entity.id
_entity.type
_entity.pdbx_description
1 polymer ?
#
loop_
_entity_poly.entity_id
_entity_poly.type
_entity_poly.pdbx_seq_one_letter_code
_entity_poly.pdbx_strand_id
1 'polypeptide(L)'
;TMDVILDVVRRYDIDGVHIDDYFYPYPIAAPEVAGNAQALDGNGKPATKELDFPDGPAWERYLAGGGKLDRPSWRRDNVNRLIEAMYKGIHKEKSWVRFGISPFGMGRPDRRPPGISGFSQYDKLYADAELWLEKGWLDYFVPQLYWPIAQTAQSYPVLLDYWISQNPQGRHMWPGLF
;
A
#
# COMPACT_ATOMS: atom_id res chain seq x y z
N THR A 1 -6.96 -1.17 15.74
CA THR A 1 -6.01 -2.12 15.08
C THR A 1 -4.76 -2.33 15.94
N MET A 2 -4.01 -1.27 16.30
CA MET A 2 -2.76 -1.39 17.08
C MET A 2 -2.94 -2.18 18.38
N ASP A 3 -3.95 -1.86 19.19
CA ASP A 3 -4.19 -2.54 20.47
C ASP A 3 -4.38 -4.06 20.31
N VAL A 4 -5.09 -4.47 19.25
CA VAL A 4 -5.29 -5.89 18.93
C VAL A 4 -3.98 -6.57 18.56
N ILE A 5 -3.16 -5.96 17.69
CA ILE A 5 -1.87 -6.51 17.28
C ILE A 5 -0.95 -6.66 18.51
N LEU A 6 -0.84 -5.62 19.32
CA LEU A 6 0.02 -5.65 20.51
C LEU A 6 -0.50 -6.63 21.57
N ASP A 7 -1.82 -6.80 21.70
CA ASP A 7 -2.41 -7.81 22.58
C ASP A 7 -2.02 -9.23 22.13
N VAL A 8 -2.10 -9.53 20.83
CA VAL A 8 -1.65 -10.81 20.27
C VAL A 8 -0.16 -11.03 20.50
N VAL A 9 0.68 -10.02 20.20
CA VAL A 9 2.13 -10.10 20.41
C VAL A 9 2.48 -10.39 21.87
N ARG A 10 1.78 -9.77 22.81
CA ARG A 10 2.02 -9.99 24.27
C ARG A 10 1.63 -11.39 24.72
N ARG A 11 0.46 -11.86 24.30
CA ARG A 11 -0.16 -13.09 24.83
C ARG A 11 0.37 -14.37 24.23
N TYR A 12 0.79 -14.34 22.97
CA TYR A 12 1.13 -15.56 22.23
C TYR A 12 2.63 -15.60 21.90
N ASP A 13 3.16 -16.83 21.86
CA ASP A 13 4.53 -17.09 21.40
C ASP A 13 4.51 -17.19 19.87
N ILE A 14 4.65 -16.06 19.21
CA ILE A 14 4.62 -15.93 17.76
C ILE A 14 5.97 -15.43 17.23
N ASP A 15 6.32 -15.83 16.02
CA ASP A 15 7.56 -15.45 15.36
C ASP A 15 7.43 -14.15 14.54
N GLY A 16 6.21 -13.83 14.12
CA GLY A 16 5.97 -12.66 13.28
C GLY A 16 4.52 -12.20 13.21
N VAL A 17 4.37 -10.97 12.77
CA VAL A 17 3.09 -10.35 12.38
C VAL A 17 3.18 -10.01 10.91
N HIS A 18 2.18 -10.37 10.13
CA HIS A 18 2.10 -10.09 8.71
C HIS A 18 0.80 -9.37 8.37
N ILE A 19 0.87 -8.35 7.52
CA ILE A 19 -0.31 -7.67 6.98
C ILE A 19 -0.29 -7.73 5.45
N ASP A 20 -1.47 -7.78 4.89
CA ASP A 20 -1.73 -7.79 3.46
C ASP A 20 -1.90 -6.35 2.91
N ASP A 21 -2.38 -6.18 1.69
CA ASP A 21 -2.42 -4.94 0.92
C ASP A 21 -3.67 -4.07 1.17
N TYR A 22 -4.44 -4.32 2.20
CA TYR A 22 -5.67 -3.58 2.54
C TYR A 22 -5.40 -2.35 3.43
N PHE A 23 -4.70 -1.34 2.91
CA PHE A 23 -4.39 -0.10 3.64
C PHE A 23 -5.60 0.84 3.66
N TYR A 24 -6.01 1.36 2.52
CA TYR A 24 -7.37 1.82 2.25
C TYR A 24 -8.09 0.76 1.41
N PRO A 25 -9.44 0.69 1.46
CA PRO A 25 -10.16 -0.28 0.64
C PRO A 25 -9.96 0.00 -0.85
N TYR A 26 -9.98 -1.06 -1.64
CA TYR A 26 -9.93 -0.94 -3.10
C TYR A 26 -11.09 -0.06 -3.59
N PRO A 27 -10.84 0.79 -4.59
CA PRO A 27 -11.88 1.63 -5.18
C PRO A 27 -13.05 0.80 -5.70
N ILE A 28 -14.26 1.26 -5.42
CA ILE A 28 -15.48 0.68 -5.95
C ILE A 28 -16.14 1.65 -6.92
N ALA A 29 -16.77 1.11 -7.98
CA ALA A 29 -17.51 1.92 -8.93
C ALA A 29 -18.71 2.60 -8.26
N ALA A 30 -18.94 3.87 -8.57
CA ALA A 30 -20.20 4.53 -8.20
C ALA A 30 -21.35 3.86 -8.95
N PRO A 31 -22.54 3.72 -8.34
CA PRO A 31 -23.73 3.27 -9.05
C PRO A 31 -23.98 4.16 -10.28
N GLU A 32 -24.30 3.52 -11.42
CA GLU A 32 -24.68 4.26 -12.62
C GLU A 32 -25.96 5.06 -12.32
N VAL A 33 -25.87 6.37 -12.46
CA VAL A 33 -27.08 7.19 -12.47
C VAL A 33 -27.65 7.12 -13.88
N ALA A 34 -28.77 6.46 -14.04
CA ALA A 34 -29.46 6.33 -15.31
C ALA A 34 -29.69 7.73 -15.92
N GLY A 35 -29.09 8.00 -17.09
CA GLY A 35 -29.33 9.21 -17.88
C GLY A 35 -28.12 10.13 -18.15
N ASN A 36 -26.95 9.87 -17.60
CA ASN A 36 -25.74 10.63 -17.96
C ASN A 36 -24.90 9.87 -19.00
N ALA A 37 -24.63 10.52 -20.12
CA ALA A 37 -23.64 10.03 -21.08
C ALA A 37 -22.29 9.87 -20.35
N GLN A 38 -21.84 8.62 -20.23
CA GLN A 38 -20.56 8.31 -19.60
C GLN A 38 -19.42 8.82 -20.48
N ALA A 39 -18.50 9.59 -19.89
CA ALA A 39 -17.23 9.85 -20.54
C ALA A 39 -16.52 8.51 -20.77
N LEU A 40 -15.91 8.33 -21.95
CA LEU A 40 -15.09 7.16 -22.23
C LEU A 40 -13.71 7.34 -21.60
N ASP A 41 -13.14 6.28 -21.05
CA ASP A 41 -11.76 6.25 -20.65
C ASP A 41 -10.81 6.26 -21.88
N GLY A 42 -9.51 6.37 -21.66
CA GLY A 42 -8.51 6.37 -22.73
C GLY A 42 -8.47 5.10 -23.59
N ASN A 43 -9.26 4.06 -23.26
CA ASN A 43 -9.41 2.81 -24.00
C ASN A 43 -10.80 2.67 -24.65
N GLY A 44 -11.61 3.72 -24.64
CA GLY A 44 -12.95 3.73 -25.23
C GLY A 44 -14.00 2.97 -24.43
N LYS A 45 -13.72 2.62 -23.17
CA LYS A 45 -14.70 2.04 -22.25
C LYS A 45 -15.36 3.13 -21.42
N PRO A 46 -16.62 2.95 -20.98
CA PRO A 46 -17.24 3.90 -20.06
C PRO A 46 -16.37 4.12 -18.84
N ALA A 47 -15.97 5.36 -18.59
CA ALA A 47 -15.22 5.73 -17.39
C ALA A 47 -16.13 5.54 -16.18
N THR A 48 -15.87 4.53 -15.37
CA THR A 48 -16.59 4.32 -14.11
C THR A 48 -16.09 5.34 -13.10
N LYS A 49 -16.97 6.23 -12.64
CA LYS A 49 -16.67 7.11 -11.54
C LYS A 49 -16.47 6.28 -10.27
N GLU A 50 -15.33 6.39 -9.65
CA GLU A 50 -15.06 5.74 -8.37
C GLU A 50 -15.77 6.49 -7.24
N LEU A 51 -16.31 5.76 -6.26
CA LEU A 51 -16.76 6.35 -5.00
C LEU A 51 -15.54 6.79 -4.17
N ASP A 52 -15.56 8.04 -3.71
CA ASP A 52 -14.54 8.49 -2.76
C ASP A 52 -14.75 7.82 -1.40
N PHE A 53 -13.64 7.53 -0.72
CA PHE A 53 -13.69 6.95 0.61
C PHE A 53 -14.34 7.94 1.61
N PRO A 54 -15.28 7.52 2.47
CA PRO A 54 -16.10 8.42 3.28
C PRO A 54 -15.37 8.93 4.56
N ASP A 55 -14.17 9.47 4.41
CA ASP A 55 -13.37 10.03 5.50
C ASP A 55 -13.54 11.55 5.69
N GLY A 56 -14.57 12.16 5.08
CA GLY A 56 -14.85 13.58 5.15
C GLY A 56 -14.73 14.18 6.55
N PRO A 57 -15.43 13.64 7.58
CA PRO A 57 -15.35 14.18 8.94
C PRO A 57 -13.96 14.10 9.57
N ALA A 58 -13.14 13.10 9.21
CA ALA A 58 -11.76 12.99 9.68
C ALA A 58 -10.84 13.99 8.97
N TRP A 59 -11.05 14.18 7.68
CA TRP A 59 -10.36 15.19 6.88
C TRP A 59 -10.64 16.62 7.38
N GLU A 60 -11.89 16.95 7.67
CA GLU A 60 -12.27 18.25 8.23
C GLU A 60 -11.59 18.51 9.59
N ARG A 61 -11.53 17.52 10.47
CA ARG A 61 -10.80 17.63 11.74
C ARG A 61 -9.30 17.87 11.53
N TYR A 62 -8.70 17.19 10.54
CA TYR A 62 -7.30 17.41 10.19
C TYR A 62 -7.05 18.86 9.76
N LEU A 63 -7.89 19.42 8.88
CA LEU A 63 -7.79 20.82 8.42
C LEU A 63 -8.00 21.81 9.56
N ALA A 64 -9.02 21.60 10.40
CA ALA A 64 -9.31 22.43 11.57
C ALA A 64 -8.14 22.42 12.59
N GLY A 65 -7.41 21.31 12.68
CA GLY A 65 -6.18 21.20 13.48
C GLY A 65 -4.93 21.84 12.84
N GLY A 66 -5.08 22.55 11.71
CA GLY A 66 -3.97 23.21 11.03
C GLY A 66 -3.20 22.31 10.04
N GLY A 67 -3.79 21.19 9.63
CA GLY A 67 -3.24 20.28 8.63
C GLY A 67 -3.02 20.98 7.27
N LYS A 68 -1.87 20.69 6.62
CA LYS A 68 -1.43 21.37 5.39
C LYS A 68 -1.27 20.44 4.19
N LEU A 69 -1.38 19.14 4.37
CA LEU A 69 -1.29 18.17 3.26
C LEU A 69 -2.57 18.25 2.41
N ASP A 70 -2.45 17.90 1.13
CA ASP A 70 -3.62 17.57 0.35
C ASP A 70 -4.25 16.23 0.82
N ARG A 71 -5.47 15.95 0.44
CA ARG A 71 -6.21 14.79 0.95
C ARG A 71 -5.54 13.45 0.59
N PRO A 72 -5.04 13.21 -0.64
CA PRO A 72 -4.28 12.01 -0.95
C PRO A 72 -3.00 11.86 -0.12
N SER A 73 -2.24 12.93 0.07
CA SER A 73 -1.03 12.91 0.90
C SER A 73 -1.33 12.70 2.37
N TRP A 74 -2.42 13.27 2.89
CA TRP A 74 -2.87 13.01 4.26
C TRP A 74 -3.30 11.54 4.45
N ARG A 75 -3.96 10.93 3.48
CA ARG A 75 -4.30 9.51 3.52
C ARG A 75 -3.03 8.64 3.57
N ARG A 76 -2.03 8.94 2.72
CA ARG A 76 -0.73 8.25 2.75
C ARG A 76 0.00 8.44 4.08
N ASP A 77 0.00 9.65 4.61
CA ASP A 77 0.60 9.94 5.93
C ASP A 77 -0.06 9.12 7.05
N ASN A 78 -1.38 8.97 7.03
CA ASN A 78 -2.09 8.12 7.99
C ASN A 78 -1.64 6.66 7.91
N VAL A 79 -1.49 6.11 6.69
CA VAL A 79 -0.99 4.74 6.48
C VAL A 79 0.46 4.64 6.93
N ASN A 80 1.32 5.55 6.51
CA ASN A 80 2.75 5.57 6.87
C ASN A 80 2.95 5.58 8.39
N ARG A 81 2.22 6.43 9.10
CA ARG A 81 2.25 6.47 10.58
C ARG A 81 1.78 5.18 11.22
N LEU A 82 0.78 4.53 10.64
CA LEU A 82 0.30 3.23 11.13
C LEU A 82 1.38 2.15 10.95
N ILE A 83 2.02 2.07 9.79
CA ILE A 83 3.09 1.10 9.50
C ILE A 83 4.29 1.33 10.44
N GLU A 84 4.74 2.59 10.58
CA GLU A 84 5.80 2.93 11.52
C GLU A 84 5.45 2.52 12.97
N ALA A 85 4.21 2.81 13.40
CA ALA A 85 3.75 2.48 14.74
C ALA A 85 3.67 0.96 14.97
N MET A 86 3.24 0.18 13.96
CA MET A 86 3.25 -1.29 14.02
C MET A 86 4.67 -1.81 14.20
N TYR A 87 5.60 -1.40 13.34
CA TYR A 87 7.00 -1.81 13.43
C TYR A 87 7.60 -1.52 14.81
N LYS A 88 7.50 -0.26 15.25
CA LYS A 88 8.05 0.16 16.55
C LYS A 88 7.35 -0.51 17.74
N GLY A 89 6.03 -0.64 17.66
CA GLY A 89 5.22 -1.23 18.74
C GLY A 89 5.51 -2.72 18.93
N ILE A 90 5.56 -3.47 17.84
CA ILE A 90 5.86 -4.91 17.87
C ILE A 90 7.24 -5.15 18.48
N HIS A 91 8.27 -4.47 17.97
CA HIS A 91 9.66 -4.65 18.47
C HIS A 91 9.87 -4.15 19.90
N LYS A 92 9.07 -3.17 20.35
CA LYS A 92 9.07 -2.72 21.76
C LYS A 92 8.51 -3.80 22.69
N GLU A 93 7.48 -4.52 22.27
CA GLU A 93 6.88 -5.61 23.08
C GLU A 93 7.77 -6.85 23.07
N LYS A 94 8.21 -7.28 21.87
CA LYS A 94 9.07 -8.45 21.66
C LYS A 94 10.03 -8.20 20.50
N SER A 95 11.28 -7.95 20.78
CA SER A 95 12.29 -7.54 19.80
C SER A 95 12.59 -8.60 18.72
N TRP A 96 12.26 -9.86 18.99
CA TRP A 96 12.48 -10.96 18.04
C TRP A 96 11.32 -11.19 17.08
N VAL A 97 10.12 -10.68 17.40
CA VAL A 97 8.93 -10.84 16.53
C VAL A 97 9.10 -10.00 15.27
N ARG A 98 9.04 -10.66 14.12
CA ARG A 98 9.23 -10.03 12.81
C ARG A 98 7.95 -9.38 12.33
N PHE A 99 8.08 -8.23 11.68
CA PHE A 99 6.96 -7.56 11.02
C PHE A 99 7.16 -7.57 9.50
N GLY A 100 6.19 -8.13 8.78
CA GLY A 100 6.19 -8.22 7.33
C GLY A 100 4.95 -7.64 6.68
N ILE A 101 5.11 -7.23 5.42
CA ILE A 101 4.04 -6.62 4.64
C ILE A 101 4.02 -7.24 3.25
N SER A 102 2.81 -7.60 2.77
CA SER A 102 2.56 -8.12 1.41
C SER A 102 1.78 -7.07 0.59
N PRO A 103 2.42 -5.99 0.12
CA PRO A 103 1.73 -4.95 -0.62
C PRO A 103 1.52 -5.37 -2.09
N PHE A 104 0.66 -4.64 -2.80
CA PHE A 104 0.50 -4.82 -4.24
C PHE A 104 1.85 -4.70 -4.96
N GLY A 105 2.09 -5.56 -5.96
CA GLY A 105 3.42 -5.77 -6.54
C GLY A 105 3.98 -4.60 -7.36
N MET A 106 3.20 -3.55 -7.60
CA MET A 106 3.63 -2.42 -8.44
C MET A 106 3.92 -1.18 -7.60
N GLY A 107 5.08 -0.60 -7.81
CA GLY A 107 5.52 0.62 -7.18
C GLY A 107 4.77 1.87 -7.63
N ARG A 108 5.13 3.01 -7.02
CA ARG A 108 4.54 4.31 -7.33
C ARG A 108 4.85 4.73 -8.78
N PRO A 109 3.89 5.36 -9.47
CA PRO A 109 3.96 5.61 -10.91
C PRO A 109 5.20 6.40 -11.37
N ASP A 110 5.64 7.36 -10.55
CA ASP A 110 6.78 8.25 -10.86
C ASP A 110 8.16 7.57 -10.71
N ARG A 111 8.21 6.35 -10.14
CA ARG A 111 9.45 5.58 -9.96
C ARG A 111 9.48 4.26 -10.74
N ARG A 112 8.41 3.92 -11.44
CA ARG A 112 8.31 2.66 -12.18
C ARG A 112 9.36 2.55 -13.28
N PRO A 113 9.91 1.35 -13.49
CA PRO A 113 10.73 1.08 -14.67
C PRO A 113 9.96 1.34 -15.98
N PRO A 114 10.67 1.72 -17.07
CA PRO A 114 10.04 1.88 -18.37
C PRO A 114 9.25 0.62 -18.80
N GLY A 115 8.05 0.82 -19.34
CA GLY A 115 7.16 -0.24 -19.79
C GLY A 115 6.26 -0.84 -18.69
N ILE A 116 6.54 -0.60 -17.43
CA ILE A 116 5.67 -1.06 -16.31
C ILE A 116 4.49 -0.10 -16.16
N SER A 117 3.27 -0.67 -16.21
CA SER A 117 2.01 0.09 -16.12
C SER A 117 0.91 -0.74 -15.47
N GLY A 118 -0.11 -0.05 -14.97
CA GLY A 118 -1.28 -0.66 -14.34
C GLY A 118 -1.67 -0.01 -13.01
N PHE A 119 -2.35 -0.74 -12.15
CA PHE A 119 -2.88 -0.26 -10.87
C PHE A 119 -1.80 0.39 -10.00
N SER A 120 -2.15 1.49 -9.34
CA SER A 120 -1.26 2.21 -8.44
C SER A 120 -1.74 2.08 -6.99
N GLN A 121 -1.05 1.27 -6.20
CA GLN A 121 -1.32 1.21 -4.75
C GLN A 121 -1.03 2.54 -4.06
N TYR A 122 -0.04 3.29 -4.54
CA TYR A 122 0.32 4.61 -4.02
C TYR A 122 -0.83 5.62 -4.13
N ASP A 123 -1.56 5.60 -5.27
CA ASP A 123 -2.66 6.54 -5.53
C ASP A 123 -4.02 6.02 -5.07
N LYS A 124 -4.24 4.70 -5.10
CA LYS A 124 -5.54 4.08 -4.87
C LYS A 124 -5.71 3.49 -3.47
N LEU A 125 -4.65 2.92 -2.92
CA LEU A 125 -4.63 2.35 -1.56
C LEU A 125 -3.87 3.26 -0.58
N TYR A 126 -3.29 4.36 -1.07
CA TYR A 126 -2.48 5.31 -0.31
C TYR A 126 -1.28 4.63 0.40
N ALA A 127 -0.72 3.61 -0.24
CA ALA A 127 0.40 2.79 0.25
C ALA A 127 1.72 3.28 -0.36
N ASP A 128 2.59 3.87 0.46
CA ASP A 128 3.93 4.32 0.07
C ASP A 128 4.97 3.27 0.47
N ALA A 129 4.91 2.11 -0.22
CA ALA A 129 5.73 0.94 0.12
C ALA A 129 7.23 1.20 -0.07
N GLU A 130 7.61 2.05 -1.01
CA GLU A 130 8.99 2.50 -1.20
C GLU A 130 9.50 3.26 0.05
N LEU A 131 8.69 4.14 0.62
CA LEU A 131 9.04 4.85 1.85
C LEU A 131 9.24 3.88 3.02
N TRP A 132 8.42 2.84 3.14
CA TRP A 132 8.54 1.89 4.22
C TRP A 132 9.84 1.09 4.15
N LEU A 133 10.27 0.70 2.93
CA LEU A 133 11.58 0.08 2.68
C LEU A 133 12.73 1.07 2.97
N GLU A 134 12.61 2.31 2.48
CA GLU A 134 13.59 3.36 2.72
C GLU A 134 13.81 3.63 4.21
N LYS A 135 12.73 3.71 4.99
CA LYS A 135 12.77 3.92 6.44
C LYS A 135 13.03 2.64 7.24
N GLY A 136 12.93 1.48 6.62
CA GLY A 136 13.12 0.18 7.27
C GLY A 136 12.02 -0.14 8.28
N TRP A 137 10.78 0.28 8.05
CA TRP A 137 9.63 0.03 8.93
C TRP A 137 9.00 -1.34 8.75
N LEU A 138 9.80 -2.32 8.42
CA LEU A 138 9.46 -3.74 8.29
C LEU A 138 10.73 -4.59 8.36
N ASP A 139 10.61 -5.88 8.66
CA ASP A 139 11.73 -6.83 8.64
C ASP A 139 11.81 -7.59 7.32
N TYR A 140 10.66 -7.86 6.71
CA TYR A 140 10.58 -8.53 5.42
C TYR A 140 9.45 -7.98 4.57
N PHE A 141 9.67 -7.96 3.28
CA PHE A 141 8.79 -7.39 2.26
C PHE A 141 8.38 -8.47 1.27
N VAL A 142 7.08 -8.62 1.03
CA VAL A 142 6.51 -9.68 0.19
C VAL A 142 5.68 -9.06 -0.94
N PRO A 143 6.31 -8.41 -1.93
CA PRO A 143 5.55 -7.79 -3.02
C PRO A 143 4.78 -8.86 -3.81
N GLN A 144 3.50 -8.62 -4.08
CA GLN A 144 2.64 -9.55 -4.80
C GLN A 144 2.94 -9.52 -6.30
N LEU A 145 3.96 -10.26 -6.73
CA LEU A 145 4.39 -10.34 -8.13
C LEU A 145 3.68 -11.47 -8.89
N TYR A 146 2.36 -11.44 -8.90
CA TYR A 146 1.49 -12.50 -9.43
C TYR A 146 1.34 -12.47 -10.96
N TRP A 147 2.38 -12.09 -11.68
CA TRP A 147 2.38 -12.01 -13.13
C TRP A 147 3.44 -12.90 -13.78
N PRO A 148 3.13 -13.51 -14.94
CA PRO A 148 4.10 -14.30 -15.67
C PRO A 148 5.23 -13.42 -16.25
N ILE A 149 6.41 -14.01 -16.46
CA ILE A 149 7.58 -13.34 -17.03
C ILE A 149 7.26 -12.65 -18.36
N ALA A 150 6.42 -13.28 -19.18
CA ALA A 150 6.04 -12.80 -20.52
C ALA A 150 5.07 -11.61 -20.51
N GLN A 151 4.50 -11.25 -19.36
CA GLN A 151 3.59 -10.10 -19.24
C GLN A 151 4.40 -8.81 -19.11
N THR A 152 4.70 -8.18 -20.22
CA THR A 152 5.64 -7.04 -20.29
C THR A 152 5.26 -5.86 -19.40
N ALA A 153 3.96 -5.53 -19.31
CA ALA A 153 3.47 -4.41 -18.51
C ALA A 153 3.60 -4.62 -16.99
N GLN A 154 3.72 -5.87 -16.53
CA GLN A 154 3.93 -6.26 -15.14
C GLN A 154 4.98 -7.37 -15.05
N SER A 155 6.04 -7.30 -15.84
CA SER A 155 7.08 -8.32 -15.92
C SER A 155 7.67 -8.64 -14.55
N TYR A 156 7.55 -9.91 -14.11
CA TYR A 156 8.07 -10.37 -12.82
C TYR A 156 9.55 -9.99 -12.58
N PRO A 157 10.50 -10.30 -13.48
CA PRO A 157 11.91 -9.98 -13.22
C PRO A 157 12.15 -8.48 -13.12
N VAL A 158 11.49 -7.67 -13.95
CA VAL A 158 11.65 -6.20 -13.92
C VAL A 158 11.12 -5.62 -12.61
N LEU A 159 9.98 -6.12 -12.12
CA LEU A 159 9.42 -5.69 -10.84
C LEU A 159 10.24 -6.19 -9.64
N LEU A 160 10.79 -7.39 -9.72
CA LEU A 160 11.68 -7.90 -8.66
C LEU A 160 12.94 -7.04 -8.55
N ASP A 161 13.62 -6.76 -9.66
CA ASP A 161 14.80 -5.89 -9.69
C ASP A 161 14.48 -4.49 -9.19
N TYR A 162 13.31 -3.96 -9.56
CA TYR A 162 12.82 -2.68 -9.04
C TYR A 162 12.73 -2.70 -7.52
N TRP A 163 12.04 -3.67 -6.91
CA TRP A 163 11.87 -3.73 -5.46
C TRP A 163 13.20 -3.95 -4.73
N ILE A 164 14.11 -4.74 -5.29
CA ILE A 164 15.47 -4.90 -4.76
C ILE A 164 16.18 -3.55 -4.73
N SER A 165 16.06 -2.74 -5.79
CA SER A 165 16.67 -1.41 -5.88
C SER A 165 16.08 -0.40 -4.88
N GLN A 166 14.82 -0.58 -4.46
CA GLN A 166 14.14 0.28 -3.48
C GLN A 166 14.43 -0.12 -2.01
N ASN A 167 15.34 -1.05 -1.76
CA ASN A 167 15.59 -1.63 -0.44
C ASN A 167 16.97 -1.25 0.17
N PRO A 168 17.22 0.03 0.48
CA PRO A 168 18.52 0.49 0.98
C PRO A 168 18.84 -0.04 2.38
N GLN A 169 17.83 -0.47 3.15
CA GLN A 169 17.98 -1.02 4.49
C GLN A 169 18.27 -2.54 4.50
N GLY A 170 18.37 -3.19 3.32
CA GLY A 170 18.68 -4.61 3.20
C GLY A 170 17.63 -5.52 3.88
N ARG A 171 16.36 -5.12 3.85
CA ARG A 171 15.28 -5.95 4.41
C ARG A 171 15.10 -7.22 3.58
N HIS A 172 14.65 -8.31 4.20
CA HIS A 172 14.37 -9.54 3.47
C HIS A 172 13.32 -9.31 2.38
N MET A 173 13.59 -9.80 1.19
CA MET A 173 12.70 -9.68 0.02
C MET A 173 12.20 -11.08 -0.35
N TRP A 174 10.91 -11.33 -0.16
CA TRP A 174 10.27 -12.62 -0.44
C TRP A 174 9.09 -12.43 -1.40
N PRO A 175 9.36 -12.32 -2.71
CA PRO A 175 8.29 -12.02 -3.66
C PRO A 175 7.21 -13.09 -3.62
N GLY A 176 5.95 -12.64 -3.53
CA GLY A 176 4.79 -13.50 -3.65
C GLY A 176 4.65 -14.03 -5.08
N LEU A 177 4.40 -15.33 -5.22
CA LEU A 177 4.16 -16.01 -6.49
C LEU A 177 2.73 -16.55 -6.51
N PHE A 178 2.19 -16.70 -7.73
CA PHE A 178 0.88 -17.27 -7.99
C PHE A 178 1.01 -18.61 -8.73
#